data_a39a3ae8524666e073fb5e2e6eb56988
#
_entry.id   a39a3ae8524666e073fb5e2e6eb56988
#
_cell.length_a   1.000
_cell.length_b   1.000
_cell.length_c   1.000
_cell.angle_alpha   90.00
_cell.angle_beta   90.00
_cell.angle_gamma   90.00
#
_symmetry.space_group_name_H-M   'P 1'
#
loop_
_entity.id
_entity.type
_entity.pdbx_description
1 polymer ?
#
loop_
_entity_poly.entity_id
_entity_poly.type
_entity_poly.pdbx_seq_one_letter_code
_entity_poly.pdbx_strand_id
1 'polypeptide(L)'
;MKSIFTPIRYLFSDDFALRFAQWRTALVARIPLGLALRRKRYELQTDHLALDAFGMSFHSRIGLGAGYDRNGELIDAMAATGFGFVEIGTITPKPQPASPSPALHRLEGDRALLYCGQTESQGVERVIENIKNHNSRIIIGCNIAKNDSTPPEDAPREYLRLFRPLYQYADYFTVNICRNSSERPYVPTSREEIMAILQPLFEFRRGQNQYRPILLKISPDLEDEQIDLMTDIMIDTPLDGMVACAATTGRYGLENSKQIIHSLGRKAGAITGSPLRERALEVVRRVHSRAKGTYPIIGCGGISTADDAMAMLEAGASLVQVTTEYIYGGGKSIRNMRAGLNERLRKAQQRQNLPTE
;
A
#
# COMPACT_ATOMS: atom_id res chain seq x y z
N MET A 1 4.31 1.37 -28.91
CA MET A 1 3.69 0.12 -29.38
C MET A 1 2.43 -0.12 -28.57
N LYS A 2 1.24 0.09 -29.15
CA LYS A 2 -0.04 -0.29 -28.54
C LYS A 2 -0.04 -1.82 -28.41
N SER A 3 -0.27 -2.32 -27.21
CA SER A 3 -0.31 -3.76 -26.94
C SER A 3 -1.38 -4.43 -27.79
N ILE A 4 -1.04 -5.57 -28.44
CA ILE A 4 -1.96 -6.40 -29.22
C ILE A 4 -3.20 -6.85 -28.41
N PHE A 5 -3.15 -6.70 -27.08
CA PHE A 5 -4.24 -7.02 -26.13
C PHE A 5 -5.21 -5.86 -25.88
N THR A 6 -5.02 -4.69 -26.50
CA THR A 6 -5.91 -3.52 -26.31
C THR A 6 -7.38 -3.80 -26.68
N PRO A 7 -7.71 -4.54 -27.76
CA PRO A 7 -9.11 -4.80 -28.10
C PRO A 7 -9.81 -5.78 -27.15
N ILE A 8 -9.13 -6.76 -26.59
CA ILE A 8 -9.71 -7.76 -25.65
C ILE A 8 -10.13 -7.08 -24.35
N ARG A 9 -9.47 -6.01 -23.96
CA ARG A 9 -9.71 -5.25 -22.73
C ARG A 9 -11.10 -4.60 -22.67
N TYR A 10 -11.68 -4.22 -23.80
CA TYR A 10 -13.03 -3.64 -23.86
C TYR A 10 -14.17 -4.66 -23.87
N LEU A 11 -13.83 -5.96 -23.96
CA LEU A 11 -14.81 -7.04 -23.94
C LEU A 11 -15.07 -7.57 -22.51
N PHE A 12 -14.25 -7.21 -21.54
CA PHE A 12 -14.31 -7.73 -20.16
C PHE A 12 -14.30 -6.59 -19.14
N SER A 13 -14.90 -6.84 -17.96
CA SER A 13 -14.86 -5.89 -16.85
C SER A 13 -13.42 -5.66 -16.35
N ASP A 14 -13.16 -4.49 -15.75
CA ASP A 14 -11.86 -4.18 -15.17
C ASP A 14 -11.47 -5.17 -14.06
N ASP A 15 -12.45 -5.68 -13.30
CA ASP A 15 -12.23 -6.74 -12.31
C ASP A 15 -11.69 -8.02 -12.95
N PHE A 16 -12.30 -8.46 -14.05
CA PHE A 16 -11.85 -9.64 -14.76
C PHE A 16 -10.44 -9.45 -15.31
N ALA A 17 -10.19 -8.30 -15.93
CA ALA A 17 -8.88 -8.00 -16.50
C ALA A 17 -7.77 -7.98 -15.42
N LEU A 18 -8.06 -7.42 -14.25
CA LEU A 18 -7.13 -7.42 -13.10
C LEU A 18 -6.89 -8.83 -12.58
N ARG A 19 -7.96 -9.60 -12.31
CA ARG A 19 -7.86 -11.00 -11.82
C ARG A 19 -7.11 -11.89 -12.80
N PHE A 20 -7.35 -11.74 -14.10
CA PHE A 20 -6.63 -12.49 -15.13
C PHE A 20 -5.15 -12.12 -15.16
N ALA A 21 -4.79 -10.83 -15.01
CA ALA A 21 -3.40 -10.40 -14.93
C ALA A 21 -2.69 -10.95 -13.68
N GLN A 22 -3.38 -10.98 -12.54
CA GLN A 22 -2.88 -11.56 -11.29
C GLN A 22 -2.69 -13.08 -11.44
N TRP A 23 -3.71 -13.79 -11.93
CA TRP A 23 -3.64 -15.24 -12.17
C TRP A 23 -2.46 -15.60 -13.11
N ARG A 24 -2.33 -14.90 -14.23
CA ARG A 24 -1.20 -15.10 -15.15
C ARG A 24 0.14 -14.84 -14.46
N THR A 25 0.21 -13.82 -13.62
CA THR A 25 1.43 -13.50 -12.88
C THR A 25 1.77 -14.59 -11.87
N ALA A 26 0.78 -15.11 -11.15
CA ALA A 26 0.94 -16.23 -10.23
C ALA A 26 1.36 -17.52 -10.96
N LEU A 27 0.76 -17.81 -12.13
CA LEU A 27 1.12 -18.97 -12.94
C LEU A 27 2.57 -18.90 -13.40
N VAL A 28 3.02 -17.75 -13.92
CA VAL A 28 4.43 -17.55 -14.34
C VAL A 28 5.37 -17.67 -13.15
N ALA A 29 4.96 -17.22 -11.97
CA ALA A 29 5.77 -17.31 -10.76
C ALA A 29 5.99 -18.76 -10.27
N ARG A 30 5.09 -19.68 -10.59
CA ARG A 30 5.22 -21.11 -10.26
C ARG A 30 6.22 -21.85 -11.14
N ILE A 31 6.65 -21.24 -12.24
CA ILE A 31 7.62 -21.81 -13.18
C ILE A 31 8.99 -21.22 -12.84
N PRO A 32 10.00 -22.00 -12.42
CA PRO A 32 11.32 -21.49 -12.04
C PRO A 32 11.97 -20.61 -13.11
N LEU A 33 11.88 -21.01 -14.38
CA LEU A 33 12.37 -20.22 -15.51
C LEU A 33 11.57 -18.90 -15.67
N GLY A 34 10.29 -18.89 -15.36
CA GLY A 34 9.43 -17.72 -15.44
C GLY A 34 9.85 -16.61 -14.47
N LEU A 35 10.17 -16.95 -13.22
CA LEU A 35 10.71 -16.01 -12.25
C LEU A 35 12.10 -15.49 -12.63
N ALA A 36 12.98 -16.37 -13.12
CA ALA A 36 14.32 -16.00 -13.57
C ALA A 36 14.28 -15.01 -14.73
N LEU A 37 13.44 -15.28 -15.74
CA LEU A 37 13.23 -14.39 -16.88
C LEU A 37 12.61 -13.04 -16.45
N ARG A 38 11.65 -13.09 -15.51
CA ARG A 38 11.05 -11.87 -14.96
C ARG A 38 12.08 -11.04 -14.21
N ARG A 39 12.91 -11.66 -13.37
CA ARG A 39 14.00 -10.97 -12.66
C ARG A 39 14.97 -10.32 -13.65
N LYS A 40 15.48 -11.06 -14.63
CA LYS A 40 16.37 -10.56 -15.67
C LYS A 40 15.77 -9.36 -16.44
N ARG A 41 14.47 -9.42 -16.75
CA ARG A 41 13.76 -8.35 -17.47
C ARG A 41 13.69 -7.05 -16.69
N TYR A 42 13.56 -7.11 -15.37
CA TYR A 42 13.40 -5.96 -14.49
C TYR A 42 14.62 -5.67 -13.61
N GLU A 43 15.69 -6.44 -13.79
CA GLU A 43 16.95 -6.20 -13.12
C GLU A 43 17.48 -4.81 -13.42
N LEU A 44 17.99 -4.14 -12.38
CA LEU A 44 18.54 -2.80 -12.46
C LEU A 44 19.46 -2.59 -11.27
N GLN A 45 20.64 -2.04 -11.51
CA GLN A 45 21.50 -1.54 -10.44
C GLN A 45 20.90 -0.25 -9.88
N THR A 46 20.64 -0.21 -8.59
CA THR A 46 19.95 0.89 -7.92
C THR A 46 20.51 1.14 -6.53
N ASP A 47 21.83 1.39 -6.45
CA ASP A 47 22.56 1.48 -5.18
C ASP A 47 22.08 2.65 -4.30
N HIS A 48 21.55 3.73 -4.91
CA HIS A 48 21.02 4.87 -4.19
C HIS A 48 19.56 4.67 -3.67
N LEU A 49 18.90 3.56 -4.02
CA LEU A 49 17.56 3.25 -3.52
C LEU A 49 17.57 2.50 -2.19
N ALA A 50 18.70 1.98 -1.76
CA ALA A 50 18.79 1.29 -0.48
C ALA A 50 18.57 2.25 0.70
N LEU A 51 17.92 1.76 1.75
CA LEU A 51 17.62 2.52 2.95
C LEU A 51 17.38 1.59 4.14
N ASP A 52 17.89 1.98 5.31
CA ASP A 52 17.53 1.38 6.58
C ASP A 52 16.38 2.16 7.22
N ALA A 53 15.28 1.48 7.51
CA ALA A 53 14.12 2.04 8.18
C ALA A 53 13.42 0.96 9.02
N PHE A 54 12.74 1.34 10.09
CA PHE A 54 12.01 0.41 10.98
C PHE A 54 12.89 -0.74 11.50
N GLY A 55 14.21 -0.57 11.58
CA GLY A 55 15.15 -1.63 11.95
C GLY A 55 15.37 -2.70 10.87
N MET A 56 14.99 -2.43 9.63
CA MET A 56 15.13 -3.32 8.47
C MET A 56 15.87 -2.62 7.34
N SER A 57 16.62 -3.41 6.53
CA SER A 57 17.36 -2.92 5.36
C SER A 57 16.57 -3.16 4.08
N PHE A 58 16.10 -2.09 3.45
CA PHE A 58 15.38 -2.10 2.19
C PHE A 58 16.34 -1.90 1.02
N HIS A 59 16.37 -2.83 0.06
CA HIS A 59 17.20 -2.69 -1.14
C HIS A 59 16.61 -1.69 -2.15
N SER A 60 15.35 -1.30 -1.98
CA SER A 60 14.68 -0.27 -2.78
C SER A 60 13.63 0.44 -1.95
N ARG A 61 13.57 1.78 -2.09
CA ARG A 61 12.55 2.61 -1.44
C ARG A 61 11.15 2.44 -2.03
N ILE A 62 11.01 1.72 -3.16
CA ILE A 62 9.74 1.54 -3.85
C ILE A 62 9.19 0.16 -3.52
N GLY A 63 8.04 0.12 -2.85
CA GLY A 63 7.30 -1.07 -2.50
C GLY A 63 5.95 -1.18 -3.20
N LEU A 64 5.39 -2.39 -3.18
CA LEU A 64 4.00 -2.62 -3.57
C LEU A 64 3.08 -2.30 -2.38
N GLY A 65 2.10 -1.42 -2.58
CA GLY A 65 1.08 -1.13 -1.58
C GLY A 65 -0.01 -2.18 -1.50
N ALA A 66 -0.64 -2.28 -0.32
CA ALA A 66 -1.79 -3.17 -0.10
C ALA A 66 -2.91 -2.95 -1.10
N GLY A 67 -3.68 -4.01 -1.37
CA GLY A 67 -4.82 -4.02 -2.29
C GLY A 67 -4.55 -4.71 -3.63
N TYR A 68 -3.29 -4.83 -4.07
CA TYR A 68 -2.95 -5.60 -5.27
C TYR A 68 -2.78 -7.09 -4.96
N ASP A 69 -1.88 -7.45 -4.06
CA ASP A 69 -1.72 -8.82 -3.58
C ASP A 69 -2.45 -9.00 -2.24
N ARG A 70 -3.75 -9.26 -2.32
CA ARG A 70 -4.61 -9.28 -1.13
C ARG A 70 -4.34 -10.47 -0.23
N ASN A 71 -3.85 -11.56 -0.79
CA ASN A 71 -3.76 -12.84 -0.10
C ASN A 71 -2.33 -13.42 -0.06
N GLY A 72 -1.32 -12.68 -0.54
CA GLY A 72 0.07 -13.16 -0.55
C GLY A 72 0.37 -14.21 -1.63
N GLU A 73 -0.35 -14.18 -2.75
CA GLU A 73 -0.17 -15.14 -3.85
C GLU A 73 0.91 -14.71 -4.86
N LEU A 74 1.37 -13.46 -4.80
CA LEU A 74 2.22 -12.83 -5.81
C LEU A 74 3.59 -12.39 -5.27
N ILE A 75 3.95 -12.74 -4.04
CA ILE A 75 5.14 -12.25 -3.34
C ILE A 75 6.41 -12.44 -4.20
N ASP A 76 6.67 -13.66 -4.68
CA ASP A 76 7.86 -13.96 -5.49
C ASP A 76 7.88 -13.23 -6.83
N ALA A 77 6.70 -13.04 -7.44
CA ALA A 77 6.57 -12.30 -8.68
C ALA A 77 6.85 -10.80 -8.48
N MET A 78 6.44 -10.23 -7.34
CA MET A 78 6.70 -8.83 -7.01
C MET A 78 8.17 -8.61 -6.67
N ALA A 79 8.79 -9.52 -5.93
CA ALA A 79 10.23 -9.54 -5.72
C ALA A 79 11.00 -9.57 -7.05
N ALA A 80 10.63 -10.48 -7.97
CA ALA A 80 11.22 -10.58 -9.30
C ALA A 80 10.93 -9.36 -10.21
N THR A 81 9.96 -8.51 -9.86
CA THR A 81 9.69 -7.23 -10.55
C THR A 81 10.61 -6.11 -10.04
N GLY A 82 11.24 -6.30 -8.88
CA GLY A 82 12.20 -5.37 -8.29
C GLY A 82 11.59 -4.41 -7.27
N PHE A 83 10.42 -4.73 -6.73
CA PHE A 83 9.94 -4.04 -5.52
C PHE A 83 10.88 -4.31 -4.34
N GLY A 84 11.13 -3.30 -3.52
CA GLY A 84 11.95 -3.41 -2.30
C GLY A 84 11.25 -4.14 -1.18
N PHE A 85 9.93 -4.04 -1.15
CA PHE A 85 9.04 -4.67 -0.18
C PHE A 85 7.63 -4.83 -0.77
N VAL A 86 6.84 -5.70 -0.16
CA VAL A 86 5.43 -5.88 -0.52
C VAL A 86 4.57 -5.75 0.72
N GLU A 87 3.48 -5.00 0.62
CA GLU A 87 2.44 -4.98 1.64
C GLU A 87 1.25 -5.78 1.13
N ILE A 88 1.06 -6.97 1.72
CA ILE A 88 -0.04 -7.86 1.38
C ILE A 88 -1.29 -7.50 2.18
N GLY A 89 -2.44 -7.78 1.64
CA GLY A 89 -3.73 -7.48 2.29
C GLY A 89 -4.56 -6.45 1.52
N THR A 90 -5.61 -5.95 2.13
CA THR A 90 -5.95 -5.98 3.56
C THR A 90 -6.42 -7.37 3.97
N ILE A 91 -5.83 -7.91 5.00
CA ILE A 91 -6.13 -9.23 5.57
C ILE A 91 -7.22 -9.05 6.61
N THR A 92 -8.23 -9.93 6.58
CA THR A 92 -9.29 -9.99 7.60
C THR A 92 -9.25 -11.32 8.35
N PRO A 93 -9.76 -11.39 9.61
CA PRO A 93 -9.75 -12.62 10.39
C PRO A 93 -10.44 -13.79 9.69
N LYS A 94 -11.63 -13.54 9.16
CA LYS A 94 -12.42 -14.51 8.40
C LYS A 94 -12.42 -14.16 6.92
N PRO A 95 -12.64 -15.14 6.04
CA PRO A 95 -12.87 -14.85 4.63
C PRO A 95 -13.99 -13.84 4.45
N GLN A 96 -13.77 -12.91 3.53
CA GLN A 96 -14.74 -11.89 3.16
C GLN A 96 -14.84 -11.88 1.63
N PRO A 97 -16.01 -12.19 1.07
CA PRO A 97 -16.16 -12.35 -0.37
C PRO A 97 -15.98 -11.02 -1.10
N ALA A 98 -15.63 -11.10 -2.36
CA ALA A 98 -15.66 -9.95 -3.24
C ALA A 98 -17.08 -9.39 -3.36
N SER A 99 -17.18 -8.09 -3.54
CA SER A 99 -18.44 -7.47 -3.92
C SER A 99 -18.90 -7.96 -5.31
N PRO A 100 -20.19 -7.97 -5.61
CA PRO A 100 -20.68 -8.26 -6.95
C PRO A 100 -19.98 -7.39 -7.99
N SER A 101 -19.54 -8.01 -9.09
CA SER A 101 -18.92 -7.31 -10.22
C SER A 101 -19.95 -6.50 -11.01
N PRO A 102 -19.58 -5.35 -11.62
CA PRO A 102 -18.24 -4.74 -11.56
C PRO A 102 -18.04 -3.85 -10.32
N ALA A 103 -17.03 -4.11 -9.54
CA ALA A 103 -16.66 -3.30 -8.39
C ALA A 103 -15.47 -2.35 -8.68
N LEU A 104 -14.57 -2.75 -9.56
CA LEU A 104 -13.42 -1.96 -9.98
C LEU A 104 -13.72 -1.26 -11.31
N HIS A 105 -13.40 0.03 -11.39
CA HIS A 105 -13.52 0.83 -12.62
C HIS A 105 -12.23 1.62 -12.84
N ARG A 106 -11.69 1.54 -14.04
CA ARG A 106 -10.56 2.36 -14.45
C ARG A 106 -11.04 3.73 -14.91
N LEU A 107 -10.45 4.75 -14.35
CA LEU A 107 -10.67 6.14 -14.71
C LEU A 107 -9.46 6.59 -15.54
N GLU A 108 -9.41 6.19 -16.81
CA GLU A 108 -8.21 6.32 -17.66
C GLU A 108 -7.81 7.78 -17.87
N GLY A 109 -8.79 8.67 -18.03
CA GLY A 109 -8.54 10.10 -18.23
C GLY A 109 -7.82 10.77 -17.07
N ASP A 110 -7.98 10.24 -15.86
CA ASP A 110 -7.34 10.73 -14.63
C ASP A 110 -6.28 9.77 -14.09
N ARG A 111 -5.99 8.68 -14.80
CA ARG A 111 -5.04 7.66 -14.37
C ARG A 111 -5.33 7.17 -12.94
N ALA A 112 -6.61 6.89 -12.67
CA ALA A 112 -7.14 6.55 -11.38
C ALA A 112 -7.93 5.24 -11.42
N LEU A 113 -8.19 4.67 -10.25
CA LEU A 113 -9.09 3.53 -10.07
C LEU A 113 -10.18 3.94 -9.09
N LEU A 114 -11.42 3.60 -9.42
CA LEU A 114 -12.56 3.66 -8.50
C LEU A 114 -12.92 2.23 -8.09
N TYR A 115 -12.92 1.95 -6.78
CA TYR A 115 -13.35 0.68 -6.23
C TYR A 115 -14.61 0.87 -5.39
N CYS A 116 -15.71 0.26 -5.83
CA CYS A 116 -17.05 0.36 -5.23
C CYS A 116 -17.43 -0.91 -4.48
N GLY A 117 -16.50 -1.55 -3.84
CA GLY A 117 -16.72 -2.83 -3.16
C GLY A 117 -16.24 -2.85 -1.72
N GLN A 118 -16.64 -3.90 -1.02
CA GLN A 118 -16.03 -4.24 0.28
C GLN A 118 -14.64 -4.87 0.08
N THR A 119 -13.85 -4.91 1.15
CA THR A 119 -12.54 -5.54 1.10
C THR A 119 -12.67 -7.04 0.92
N GLU A 120 -12.20 -7.54 -0.22
CA GLU A 120 -12.07 -8.98 -0.46
C GLU A 120 -10.85 -9.53 0.28
N SER A 121 -11.03 -10.64 0.99
CA SER A 121 -9.95 -11.36 1.68
C SER A 121 -10.30 -12.84 1.77
N GLN A 122 -9.32 -13.71 1.62
CA GLN A 122 -9.48 -15.16 1.83
C GLN A 122 -9.33 -15.55 3.31
N GLY A 123 -9.13 -14.57 4.20
CA GLY A 123 -8.95 -14.80 5.62
C GLY A 123 -7.49 -15.12 6.00
N VAL A 124 -7.21 -14.98 7.28
CA VAL A 124 -5.83 -15.07 7.80
C VAL A 124 -5.17 -16.42 7.57
N GLU A 125 -5.91 -17.51 7.67
CA GLU A 125 -5.37 -18.86 7.52
C GLU A 125 -4.82 -19.08 6.11
N ARG A 126 -5.58 -18.68 5.09
CA ARG A 126 -5.15 -18.81 3.69
C ARG A 126 -3.96 -17.91 3.36
N VAL A 127 -3.92 -16.73 3.92
CA VAL A 127 -2.79 -15.81 3.76
C VAL A 127 -1.51 -16.42 4.35
N ILE A 128 -1.59 -17.02 5.53
CA ILE A 128 -0.45 -17.70 6.15
C ILE A 128 0.06 -18.85 5.28
N GLU A 129 -0.84 -19.65 4.70
CA GLU A 129 -0.44 -20.72 3.77
C GLU A 129 0.32 -20.16 2.56
N ASN A 130 -0.16 -19.07 1.98
CA ASN A 130 0.49 -18.44 0.83
C ASN A 130 1.85 -17.85 1.20
N ILE A 131 1.97 -17.16 2.35
CA ILE A 131 3.25 -16.64 2.83
C ILE A 131 4.26 -17.77 3.05
N LYS A 132 3.86 -18.88 3.64
CA LYS A 132 4.76 -20.06 3.84
C LYS A 132 5.33 -20.62 2.54
N ASN A 133 4.64 -20.44 1.43
CA ASN A 133 4.99 -21.04 0.14
C ASN A 133 5.87 -20.12 -0.75
N HIS A 134 6.21 -18.91 -0.32
CA HIS A 134 7.12 -18.03 -1.07
C HIS A 134 8.59 -18.39 -0.82
N ASN A 135 9.45 -18.05 -1.79
CA ASN A 135 10.87 -18.35 -1.77
C ASN A 135 11.77 -17.11 -1.77
N SER A 136 11.22 -15.92 -1.97
CA SER A 136 12.00 -14.68 -1.99
C SER A 136 12.34 -14.21 -0.58
N ARG A 137 13.38 -13.37 -0.48
CA ARG A 137 13.79 -12.69 0.76
C ARG A 137 13.27 -11.24 0.79
N ILE A 138 12.18 -10.96 0.08
CA ILE A 138 11.59 -9.62 0.08
C ILE A 138 10.94 -9.35 1.43
N ILE A 139 11.03 -8.11 1.89
CA ILE A 139 10.34 -7.67 3.12
C ILE A 139 8.83 -7.71 2.90
N ILE A 140 8.12 -8.38 3.82
CA ILE A 140 6.67 -8.57 3.76
C ILE A 140 5.99 -7.79 4.89
N GLY A 141 5.21 -6.77 4.51
CA GLY A 141 4.26 -6.11 5.39
C GLY A 141 2.89 -6.78 5.35
N CYS A 142 2.27 -6.97 6.50
CA CYS A 142 0.89 -7.43 6.60
C CYS A 142 -0.04 -6.26 6.93
N ASN A 143 -0.88 -5.86 5.97
CA ASN A 143 -1.93 -4.87 6.18
C ASN A 143 -3.16 -5.58 6.76
N ILE A 144 -3.52 -5.25 7.98
CA ILE A 144 -4.57 -5.93 8.76
C ILE A 144 -5.72 -4.99 9.08
N ALA A 145 -6.96 -5.53 8.99
CA ALA A 145 -8.17 -4.83 9.45
C ALA A 145 -9.24 -5.82 9.93
N LYS A 146 -10.20 -5.34 10.72
CA LYS A 146 -11.36 -6.13 11.11
C LYS A 146 -12.22 -6.54 9.90
N ASN A 147 -13.06 -7.56 10.03
CA ASN A 147 -14.09 -7.83 9.03
C ASN A 147 -15.12 -6.69 8.95
N ASP A 148 -15.75 -6.49 7.79
CA ASP A 148 -16.76 -5.44 7.59
C ASP A 148 -17.99 -5.65 8.46
N SER A 149 -18.37 -6.92 8.67
CA SER A 149 -19.52 -7.32 9.49
C SER A 149 -19.29 -7.17 10.98
N THR A 150 -18.04 -6.99 11.42
CA THR A 150 -17.70 -6.87 12.85
C THR A 150 -18.03 -5.48 13.35
N PRO A 151 -18.78 -5.35 14.46
CA PRO A 151 -19.08 -4.05 15.04
C PRO A 151 -17.82 -3.36 15.57
N PRO A 152 -17.83 -2.01 15.68
CA PRO A 152 -16.67 -1.22 16.12
C PRO A 152 -16.08 -1.64 17.46
N GLU A 153 -16.92 -1.98 18.44
CA GLU A 153 -16.55 -2.39 19.79
C GLU A 153 -15.74 -3.69 19.84
N ASP A 154 -15.91 -4.55 18.85
CA ASP A 154 -15.15 -5.81 18.73
C ASP A 154 -13.86 -5.67 17.88
N ALA A 155 -13.62 -4.50 17.31
CA ALA A 155 -12.43 -4.25 16.49
C ALA A 155 -11.11 -4.62 17.21
N PRO A 156 -10.86 -4.25 18.49
CA PRO A 156 -9.62 -4.58 19.17
C PRO A 156 -9.32 -6.08 19.19
N ARG A 157 -10.35 -6.90 19.40
CA ARG A 157 -10.21 -8.37 19.41
C ARG A 157 -9.85 -8.92 18.05
N GLU A 158 -10.41 -8.36 16.96
CA GLU A 158 -10.13 -8.84 15.62
C GLU A 158 -8.73 -8.46 15.12
N TYR A 159 -8.25 -7.25 15.43
CA TYR A 159 -6.87 -6.89 15.13
C TYR A 159 -5.88 -7.81 15.85
N LEU A 160 -6.10 -8.10 17.12
CA LEU A 160 -5.24 -9.01 17.87
C LEU A 160 -5.33 -10.46 17.34
N ARG A 161 -6.53 -10.90 16.92
CA ARG A 161 -6.75 -12.20 16.28
C ARG A 161 -6.01 -12.38 14.97
N LEU A 162 -5.78 -11.29 14.23
CA LEU A 162 -4.93 -11.27 13.04
C LEU A 162 -3.45 -11.24 13.39
N PHE A 163 -3.09 -10.35 14.29
CA PHE A 163 -1.71 -10.06 14.64
C PHE A 163 -0.96 -11.27 15.16
N ARG A 164 -1.58 -12.03 16.07
CA ARG A 164 -0.97 -13.20 16.71
C ARG A 164 -0.49 -14.27 15.72
N PRO A 165 -1.34 -14.85 14.86
CA PRO A 165 -0.92 -15.92 13.96
C PRO A 165 0.00 -15.43 12.82
N LEU A 166 -0.12 -14.14 12.41
CA LEU A 166 0.72 -13.57 11.38
C LEU A 166 2.11 -13.16 11.89
N TYR A 167 2.31 -13.01 13.20
CA TYR A 167 3.49 -12.40 13.79
C TYR A 167 4.82 -13.04 13.36
N GLN A 168 4.85 -14.35 13.23
CA GLN A 168 6.05 -15.09 12.83
C GLN A 168 6.33 -15.03 11.32
N TYR A 169 5.38 -14.55 10.51
CA TYR A 169 5.46 -14.55 9.04
C TYR A 169 5.61 -13.18 8.43
N ALA A 170 5.22 -12.13 9.14
CA ALA A 170 5.36 -10.76 8.71
C ALA A 170 6.69 -10.17 9.17
N ASP A 171 7.27 -9.28 8.36
CA ASP A 171 8.42 -8.45 8.78
C ASP A 171 7.95 -7.18 9.47
N TYR A 172 6.81 -6.62 9.08
CA TYR A 172 6.13 -5.52 9.75
C TYR A 172 4.61 -5.61 9.59
N PHE A 173 3.89 -4.84 10.39
CA PHE A 173 2.43 -4.76 10.34
C PHE A 173 1.96 -3.35 10.03
N THR A 174 0.94 -3.25 9.19
CA THR A 174 0.18 -2.02 8.98
C THR A 174 -1.23 -2.19 9.55
N VAL A 175 -1.50 -1.51 10.64
CA VAL A 175 -2.84 -1.42 11.24
C VAL A 175 -3.67 -0.47 10.39
N ASN A 176 -4.57 -1.02 9.60
CA ASN A 176 -5.40 -0.24 8.68
C ASN A 176 -6.74 0.09 9.33
N ILE A 177 -6.84 1.32 9.83
CA ILE A 177 -8.07 1.85 10.42
C ILE A 177 -8.93 2.63 9.41
N CYS A 178 -8.51 2.72 8.14
CA CYS A 178 -9.09 3.60 7.11
C CYS A 178 -10.10 2.87 6.23
N ARG A 179 -10.87 1.93 6.76
CA ARG A 179 -11.78 1.15 5.92
C ARG A 179 -13.02 1.95 5.54
N ASN A 180 -13.17 2.11 4.25
CA ASN A 180 -14.36 2.67 3.63
C ASN A 180 -15.20 1.52 3.05
N SER A 181 -15.94 0.78 3.90
CA SER A 181 -16.98 -0.07 3.36
C SER A 181 -18.13 0.83 2.88
N SER A 182 -18.70 0.48 1.72
CA SER A 182 -19.79 1.26 1.10
C SER A 182 -21.03 1.39 1.99
N GLU A 183 -21.21 0.51 2.97
CA GLU A 183 -22.43 0.44 3.78
C GLU A 183 -22.29 1.09 5.17
N ARG A 184 -21.14 1.00 5.80
CA ARG A 184 -20.88 1.60 7.13
C ARG A 184 -19.41 1.95 7.29
N PRO A 185 -18.97 3.12 6.82
CA PRO A 185 -17.60 3.55 7.03
C PRO A 185 -17.40 3.79 8.53
N TYR A 186 -16.61 2.93 9.17
CA TYR A 186 -16.11 3.16 10.51
C TYR A 186 -14.63 3.50 10.42
N VAL A 187 -14.30 4.69 10.83
CA VAL A 187 -12.93 5.15 11.04
C VAL A 187 -12.85 5.61 12.49
N PRO A 188 -12.04 4.99 13.34
CA PRO A 188 -11.84 5.49 14.70
C PRO A 188 -11.22 6.88 14.63
N THR A 189 -11.80 7.83 15.36
CA THR A 189 -11.40 9.25 15.31
C THR A 189 -10.92 9.78 16.65
N SER A 190 -11.18 9.06 17.75
CA SER A 190 -10.69 9.42 19.07
C SER A 190 -9.44 8.66 19.46
N ARG A 191 -8.63 9.23 20.36
CA ARG A 191 -7.44 8.57 20.92
C ARG A 191 -7.82 7.25 21.61
N GLU A 192 -8.92 7.23 22.32
CA GLU A 192 -9.42 6.07 23.07
C GLU A 192 -9.74 4.90 22.14
N GLU A 193 -10.45 5.15 21.04
CA GLU A 193 -10.79 4.13 20.05
C GLU A 193 -9.55 3.54 19.38
N ILE A 194 -8.59 4.41 19.03
CA ILE A 194 -7.35 3.99 18.37
C ILE A 194 -6.49 3.19 19.34
N MET A 195 -6.34 3.67 20.58
CA MET A 195 -5.56 2.98 21.61
C MET A 195 -6.18 1.66 22.02
N ALA A 196 -7.50 1.53 22.02
CA ALA A 196 -8.17 0.25 22.25
C ALA A 196 -7.73 -0.82 21.22
N ILE A 197 -7.47 -0.42 19.97
CA ILE A 197 -6.93 -1.30 18.92
C ILE A 197 -5.43 -1.57 19.12
N LEU A 198 -4.64 -0.53 19.38
CA LEU A 198 -3.18 -0.61 19.37
C LEU A 198 -2.60 -1.24 20.64
N GLN A 199 -3.16 -0.93 21.81
CA GLN A 199 -2.62 -1.36 23.10
C GLN A 199 -2.47 -2.89 23.21
N PRO A 200 -3.46 -3.72 22.81
CA PRO A 200 -3.30 -5.17 22.84
C PRO A 200 -2.20 -5.70 21.91
N LEU A 201 -1.94 -5.00 20.79
CA LEU A 201 -0.86 -5.35 19.85
C LEU A 201 0.51 -5.04 20.45
N PHE A 202 0.67 -3.90 21.12
CA PHE A 202 1.90 -3.54 21.82
C PHE A 202 2.21 -4.51 22.96
N GLU A 203 1.20 -4.88 23.73
CA GLU A 203 1.33 -5.86 24.83
C GLU A 203 1.76 -7.21 24.29
N PHE A 204 1.13 -7.71 23.24
CA PHE A 204 1.53 -8.96 22.60
C PHE A 204 2.96 -8.88 22.07
N ARG A 205 3.33 -7.81 21.34
CA ARG A 205 4.67 -7.63 20.79
C ARG A 205 5.76 -7.64 21.86
N ARG A 206 5.48 -7.01 23.02
CA ARG A 206 6.44 -6.95 24.15
C ARG A 206 6.84 -8.33 24.67
N GLY A 207 5.95 -9.31 24.56
CA GLY A 207 6.20 -10.69 24.95
C GLY A 207 6.88 -11.56 23.89
N GLN A 208 7.28 -11.01 22.76
CA GLN A 208 7.88 -11.77 21.65
C GLN A 208 9.40 -11.61 21.61
N ASN A 209 10.09 -12.67 21.14
CA ASN A 209 11.55 -12.66 20.96
C ASN A 209 12.03 -11.85 19.77
N GLN A 210 11.17 -11.70 18.75
CA GLN A 210 11.47 -10.92 17.54
C GLN A 210 10.64 -9.65 17.53
N TYR A 211 11.30 -8.52 17.33
CA TYR A 211 10.62 -7.26 17.16
C TYR A 211 10.01 -7.17 15.76
N ARG A 212 8.73 -6.80 15.68
CA ARG A 212 8.03 -6.53 14.41
C ARG A 212 7.44 -5.14 14.47
N PRO A 213 7.86 -4.24 13.57
CA PRO A 213 7.32 -2.87 13.54
C PRO A 213 5.82 -2.86 13.32
N ILE A 214 5.15 -1.92 13.97
CA ILE A 214 3.71 -1.66 13.85
C ILE A 214 3.53 -0.25 13.31
N LEU A 215 2.96 -0.13 12.12
CA LEU A 215 2.66 1.12 11.46
C LEU A 215 1.16 1.38 11.49
N LEU A 216 0.76 2.64 11.59
CA LEU A 216 -0.62 3.06 11.48
C LEU A 216 -0.90 3.60 10.07
N LYS A 217 -1.93 3.07 9.39
CA LYS A 217 -2.35 3.62 8.09
C LYS A 217 -3.48 4.60 8.27
N ILE A 218 -3.30 5.81 7.74
CA ILE A 218 -4.24 6.91 7.86
C ILE A 218 -4.95 7.25 6.55
N SER A 219 -6.17 7.81 6.67
CA SER A 219 -6.96 8.25 5.53
C SER A 219 -6.52 9.65 5.06
N PRO A 220 -6.52 9.92 3.75
CA PRO A 220 -6.36 11.28 3.24
C PRO A 220 -7.58 12.18 3.49
N ASP A 221 -8.72 11.56 3.85
CA ASP A 221 -9.99 12.24 4.07
C ASP A 221 -10.12 12.80 5.50
N LEU A 222 -9.11 12.60 6.34
CA LEU A 222 -9.05 13.16 7.69
C LEU A 222 -8.85 14.68 7.63
N GLU A 223 -9.52 15.37 8.55
CA GLU A 223 -9.24 16.78 8.80
C GLU A 223 -7.86 16.96 9.45
N ASP A 224 -7.33 18.14 9.37
CA ASP A 224 -5.97 18.45 9.82
C ASP A 224 -5.74 18.13 11.30
N GLU A 225 -6.70 18.43 12.16
CA GLU A 225 -6.67 18.12 13.60
C GLU A 225 -6.67 16.62 13.87
N GLN A 226 -7.35 15.86 13.02
CA GLN A 226 -7.35 14.38 13.12
C GLN A 226 -6.00 13.80 12.69
N ILE A 227 -5.37 14.35 11.64
CA ILE A 227 -4.01 13.95 11.22
C ILE A 227 -3.02 14.25 12.34
N ASP A 228 -3.16 15.41 13.00
CA ASP A 228 -2.34 15.79 14.14
C ASP A 228 -2.51 14.82 15.31
N LEU A 229 -3.74 14.45 15.65
CA LEU A 229 -4.03 13.45 16.68
C LEU A 229 -3.38 12.10 16.36
N MET A 230 -3.49 11.60 15.11
CA MET A 230 -2.85 10.35 14.70
C MET A 230 -1.33 10.44 14.84
N THR A 231 -0.75 11.60 14.50
CA THR A 231 0.68 11.84 14.64
C THR A 231 1.13 11.88 16.10
N ASP A 232 0.35 12.53 16.98
CA ASP A 232 0.62 12.54 18.42
C ASP A 232 0.53 11.14 19.02
N ILE A 233 -0.44 10.33 18.60
CA ILE A 233 -0.51 8.92 19.01
C ILE A 233 0.76 8.17 18.59
N MET A 234 1.27 8.40 17.37
CA MET A 234 2.52 7.79 16.93
C MET A 234 3.71 8.23 17.80
N ILE A 235 3.78 9.51 18.18
CA ILE A 235 4.87 10.06 18.99
C ILE A 235 4.82 9.52 20.44
N ASP A 236 3.63 9.41 21.01
CA ASP A 236 3.41 9.08 22.42
C ASP A 236 3.38 7.56 22.72
N THR A 237 3.42 6.72 21.67
CA THR A 237 3.22 5.28 21.82
C THR A 237 4.34 4.48 21.15
N PRO A 238 4.43 3.17 21.38
CA PRO A 238 5.40 2.31 20.67
C PRO A 238 5.03 2.01 19.20
N LEU A 239 4.37 2.92 18.50
CA LEU A 239 4.26 2.87 17.04
C LEU A 239 5.62 3.17 16.39
N ASP A 240 5.92 2.48 15.31
CA ASP A 240 7.21 2.61 14.62
C ASP A 240 7.16 3.59 13.46
N GLY A 241 5.97 3.97 13.02
CA GLY A 241 5.77 4.90 11.92
C GLY A 241 4.35 4.88 11.37
N MET A 242 4.19 5.45 10.19
CA MET A 242 2.89 5.66 9.56
C MET A 242 2.89 5.33 8.08
N VAL A 243 1.74 4.89 7.55
CA VAL A 243 1.48 4.78 6.11
C VAL A 243 0.48 5.87 5.71
N ALA A 244 0.93 6.83 4.93
CA ALA A 244 0.15 7.99 4.47
C ALA A 244 0.16 8.05 2.93
N CYS A 245 -0.95 7.74 2.23
CA CYS A 245 -2.30 7.55 2.76
C CYS A 245 -2.98 6.29 2.20
N ALA A 246 -4.20 6.01 2.70
CA ALA A 246 -5.14 5.08 2.08
C ALA A 246 -5.78 5.67 0.79
N ALA A 247 -6.76 4.95 0.20
CA ALA A 247 -7.63 5.49 -0.83
C ALA A 247 -8.57 6.58 -0.26
N THR A 248 -9.05 7.48 -1.12
CA THR A 248 -9.98 8.56 -0.75
C THR A 248 -11.41 8.27 -1.16
N THR A 249 -12.37 8.65 -0.33
CA THR A 249 -13.79 8.76 -0.73
C THR A 249 -14.12 10.13 -1.31
N GLY A 250 -13.21 11.09 -1.19
CA GLY A 250 -13.29 12.39 -1.85
C GLY A 250 -13.30 12.29 -3.37
N ARG A 251 -13.64 13.38 -4.04
CA ARG A 251 -13.73 13.47 -5.51
C ARG A 251 -12.86 14.61 -6.05
N TYR A 252 -11.91 15.07 -5.23
CA TYR A 252 -10.93 16.07 -5.62
C TYR A 252 -9.92 15.50 -6.63
N GLY A 253 -9.28 16.37 -7.38
CA GLY A 253 -8.26 15.98 -8.37
C GLY A 253 -8.79 15.21 -9.59
N LEU A 254 -10.11 14.99 -9.70
CA LEU A 254 -10.74 14.40 -10.89
C LEU A 254 -11.07 15.49 -11.91
N GLU A 255 -10.55 15.36 -13.10
CA GLU A 255 -10.79 16.30 -14.19
C GLU A 255 -11.64 15.69 -15.30
N ASN A 256 -11.30 14.48 -15.73
CA ASN A 256 -11.86 13.87 -16.94
C ASN A 256 -12.89 12.76 -16.65
N SER A 257 -12.96 12.25 -15.43
CA SER A 257 -13.77 11.06 -15.10
C SER A 257 -15.01 11.36 -14.28
N LYS A 258 -15.34 12.62 -14.01
CA LYS A 258 -16.54 13.00 -13.22
C LYS A 258 -17.83 12.46 -13.82
N GLN A 259 -17.98 12.53 -15.15
CA GLN A 259 -19.15 12.03 -15.85
C GLN A 259 -19.28 10.51 -15.75
N ILE A 260 -18.15 9.78 -15.83
CA ILE A 260 -18.13 8.32 -15.68
C ILE A 260 -18.64 7.93 -14.28
N ILE A 261 -18.14 8.59 -13.25
CA ILE A 261 -18.57 8.34 -11.85
C ILE A 261 -20.07 8.63 -11.71
N HIS A 262 -20.55 9.71 -12.29
CA HIS A 262 -21.98 10.06 -12.27
C HIS A 262 -22.84 9.01 -12.99
N SER A 263 -22.40 8.53 -14.17
CA SER A 263 -23.13 7.54 -14.97
C SER A 263 -23.19 6.16 -14.30
N LEU A 264 -22.22 5.83 -13.45
CA LEU A 264 -22.22 4.60 -12.66
C LEU A 264 -23.29 4.63 -11.55
N GLY A 265 -23.94 5.78 -11.29
CA GLY A 265 -24.96 5.95 -10.25
C GLY A 265 -24.44 5.65 -8.84
N ARG A 266 -23.15 5.48 -8.66
CA ARG A 266 -22.52 5.06 -7.41
C ARG A 266 -21.92 6.27 -6.70
N LYS A 267 -22.60 6.68 -5.63
CA LYS A 267 -22.11 7.74 -4.75
C LYS A 267 -20.98 7.28 -3.83
N ALA A 268 -20.92 5.97 -3.53
CA ALA A 268 -19.92 5.36 -2.67
C ALA A 268 -18.80 4.71 -3.49
N GLY A 269 -17.61 4.64 -2.93
CA GLY A 269 -16.42 4.02 -3.51
C GLY A 269 -15.16 4.82 -3.23
N ALA A 270 -14.04 4.13 -3.22
CA ALA A 270 -12.74 4.73 -2.93
C ALA A 270 -11.94 4.93 -4.23
N ILE A 271 -11.27 6.06 -4.33
CA ILE A 271 -10.42 6.44 -5.48
C ILE A 271 -8.96 6.33 -5.07
N THR A 272 -8.17 5.77 -5.98
CA THR A 272 -6.71 5.74 -5.92
C THR A 272 -6.11 6.25 -7.23
N GLY A 273 -4.83 6.60 -7.22
CA GLY A 273 -4.13 7.07 -8.41
C GLY A 273 -3.86 8.57 -8.40
N SER A 274 -3.60 9.14 -9.57
CA SER A 274 -3.07 10.50 -9.70
C SER A 274 -3.89 11.61 -9.00
N PRO A 275 -5.23 11.53 -8.94
CA PRO A 275 -6.02 12.55 -8.22
C PRO A 275 -5.67 12.71 -6.74
N LEU A 276 -5.13 11.65 -6.13
CA LEU A 276 -4.79 11.65 -4.70
C LEU A 276 -3.43 12.32 -4.40
N ARG A 277 -2.62 12.62 -5.41
CA ARG A 277 -1.21 13.03 -5.24
C ARG A 277 -1.04 14.22 -4.31
N GLU A 278 -1.71 15.32 -4.61
CA GLU A 278 -1.51 16.58 -3.87
C GLU A 278 -1.90 16.42 -2.39
N ARG A 279 -3.05 15.80 -2.14
CA ARG A 279 -3.49 15.55 -0.76
C ARG A 279 -2.56 14.59 -0.01
N ALA A 280 -2.06 13.56 -0.67
CA ALA A 280 -1.10 12.64 -0.05
C ALA A 280 0.22 13.34 0.32
N LEU A 281 0.72 14.24 -0.54
CA LEU A 281 1.89 15.07 -0.24
C LEU A 281 1.66 16.00 0.95
N GLU A 282 0.50 16.65 1.03
CA GLU A 282 0.12 17.50 2.17
C GLU A 282 0.12 16.71 3.49
N VAL A 283 -0.54 15.55 3.49
CA VAL A 283 -0.61 14.69 4.67
C VAL A 283 0.78 14.23 5.11
N VAL A 284 1.63 13.78 4.17
CA VAL A 284 3.00 13.38 4.50
C VAL A 284 3.82 14.53 5.09
N ARG A 285 3.74 15.74 4.48
CA ARG A 285 4.44 16.93 5.01
C ARG A 285 3.98 17.27 6.42
N ARG A 286 2.65 17.21 6.67
CA ARG A 286 2.08 17.51 7.98
C ARG A 286 2.56 16.53 9.04
N VAL A 287 2.47 15.23 8.78
CA VAL A 287 2.97 14.18 9.68
C VAL A 287 4.47 14.35 9.94
N HIS A 288 5.26 14.53 8.87
CA HIS A 288 6.71 14.71 8.97
C HIS A 288 7.09 15.93 9.82
N SER A 289 6.45 17.08 9.56
CA SER A 289 6.73 18.33 10.29
C SER A 289 6.35 18.21 11.77
N ARG A 290 5.18 17.63 12.07
CA ARG A 290 4.73 17.45 13.45
C ARG A 290 5.61 16.48 14.22
N ALA A 291 6.03 15.39 13.59
CA ALA A 291 6.95 14.40 14.15
C ALA A 291 8.43 14.85 14.10
N LYS A 292 8.73 16.08 13.62
CA LYS A 292 10.07 16.66 13.49
C LYS A 292 11.04 15.74 12.72
N GLY A 293 10.53 14.98 11.76
CA GLY A 293 11.33 14.05 10.95
C GLY A 293 11.86 12.82 11.70
N THR A 294 11.41 12.57 12.93
CA THR A 294 11.99 11.50 13.78
C THR A 294 11.46 10.10 13.40
N TYR A 295 10.24 10.02 12.87
CA TYR A 295 9.58 8.75 12.56
C TYR A 295 9.60 8.49 11.05
N PRO A 296 9.94 7.25 10.62
CA PRO A 296 9.84 6.88 9.21
C PRO A 296 8.38 6.84 8.75
N ILE A 297 8.13 7.35 7.54
CA ILE A 297 6.81 7.38 6.91
C ILE A 297 6.88 6.62 5.59
N ILE A 298 5.89 5.76 5.32
CA ILE A 298 5.66 5.19 4.01
C ILE A 298 4.65 6.05 3.27
N GLY A 299 5.10 6.79 2.25
CA GLY A 299 4.24 7.63 1.42
C GLY A 299 3.47 6.79 0.39
N CYS A 300 2.16 6.99 0.30
CA CYS A 300 1.29 6.27 -0.63
C CYS A 300 0.19 7.20 -1.16
N GLY A 301 -0.05 7.17 -2.47
CA GLY A 301 -1.10 7.96 -3.12
C GLY A 301 -0.58 8.78 -4.30
N GLY A 302 -1.11 8.51 -5.50
CA GLY A 302 -0.84 9.30 -6.70
C GLY A 302 0.55 9.16 -7.32
N ILE A 303 1.37 8.23 -6.85
CA ILE A 303 2.75 8.03 -7.36
C ILE A 303 2.70 7.23 -8.66
N SER A 304 3.06 7.86 -9.77
CA SER A 304 3.07 7.26 -11.11
C SER A 304 4.39 7.42 -11.85
N THR A 305 5.24 8.34 -11.42
CA THR A 305 6.53 8.64 -12.03
C THR A 305 7.65 8.66 -11.00
N ALA A 306 8.90 8.76 -11.46
CA ALA A 306 10.04 8.97 -10.59
C ALA A 306 10.03 10.36 -9.92
N ASP A 307 9.42 11.35 -10.58
CA ASP A 307 9.26 12.69 -10.01
C ASP A 307 8.25 12.68 -8.86
N ASP A 308 7.13 11.96 -9.02
CA ASP A 308 6.15 11.79 -7.95
C ASP A 308 6.77 11.08 -6.74
N ALA A 309 7.57 10.03 -6.99
CA ALA A 309 8.27 9.32 -5.92
C ALA A 309 9.28 10.23 -5.21
N MET A 310 10.03 11.05 -5.96
CA MET A 310 10.98 12.01 -5.37
C MET A 310 10.25 13.07 -4.55
N ALA A 311 9.16 13.64 -5.08
CA ALA A 311 8.35 14.62 -4.35
C ALA A 311 7.79 14.06 -3.04
N MET A 312 7.43 12.77 -3.02
CA MET A 312 6.97 12.10 -1.79
C MET A 312 8.09 11.96 -0.77
N LEU A 313 9.33 11.64 -1.20
CA LEU A 313 10.50 11.60 -0.32
C LEU A 313 10.85 13.01 0.19
N GLU A 314 10.80 14.03 -0.67
CA GLU A 314 11.02 15.43 -0.30
C GLU A 314 9.95 15.96 0.66
N ALA A 315 8.72 15.42 0.60
CA ALA A 315 7.66 15.71 1.56
C ALA A 315 7.93 15.10 2.96
N GLY A 316 8.91 14.21 3.08
CA GLY A 316 9.33 13.57 4.33
C GLY A 316 9.07 12.07 4.42
N ALA A 317 8.60 11.42 3.35
CA ALA A 317 8.51 9.96 3.33
C ALA A 317 9.90 9.32 3.28
N SER A 318 10.08 8.19 3.98
CA SER A 318 11.28 7.36 3.90
C SER A 318 11.19 6.35 2.76
N LEU A 319 10.02 5.77 2.59
CA LEU A 319 9.66 4.76 1.58
C LEU A 319 8.40 5.18 0.84
N VAL A 320 8.16 4.60 -0.34
CA VAL A 320 6.95 4.85 -1.12
C VAL A 320 6.28 3.56 -1.54
N GLN A 321 4.95 3.56 -1.55
CA GLN A 321 4.13 2.44 -2.02
C GLN A 321 3.41 2.80 -3.31
N VAL A 322 3.44 1.87 -4.28
CA VAL A 322 2.83 2.03 -5.59
C VAL A 322 1.88 0.86 -5.87
N THR A 323 0.63 1.17 -6.22
CA THR A 323 -0.38 0.16 -6.57
C THR A 323 -1.02 0.48 -7.91
N THR A 324 -1.67 1.63 -8.04
CA THR A 324 -2.42 2.04 -9.24
C THR A 324 -1.52 2.06 -10.48
N GLU A 325 -0.33 2.65 -10.39
CA GLU A 325 0.60 2.69 -11.50
C GLU A 325 1.05 1.30 -11.94
N TYR A 326 1.24 0.37 -10.99
CA TYR A 326 1.56 -1.01 -11.33
C TYR A 326 0.41 -1.69 -12.09
N ILE A 327 -0.85 -1.41 -11.75
CA ILE A 327 -2.03 -1.92 -12.48
C ILE A 327 -2.08 -1.36 -13.90
N TYR A 328 -1.70 -0.10 -14.11
CA TYR A 328 -1.69 0.54 -15.43
C TYR A 328 -0.49 0.16 -16.30
N GLY A 329 0.71 0.26 -15.74
CA GLY A 329 1.98 0.18 -16.49
C GLY A 329 2.77 -1.11 -16.26
N GLY A 330 2.36 -1.94 -15.29
CA GLY A 330 3.03 -3.21 -14.96
C GLY A 330 4.47 -3.03 -14.50
N GLY A 331 5.25 -4.11 -14.59
CA GLY A 331 6.65 -4.09 -14.15
C GLY A 331 7.56 -3.11 -14.91
N LYS A 332 7.17 -2.71 -16.14
CA LYS A 332 7.94 -1.72 -16.91
C LYS A 332 7.89 -0.35 -16.26
N SER A 333 6.72 0.08 -15.76
CA SER A 333 6.59 1.36 -15.07
C SER A 333 7.40 1.40 -13.77
N ILE A 334 7.39 0.29 -13.01
CA ILE A 334 8.19 0.17 -11.79
C ILE A 334 9.69 0.22 -12.09
N ARG A 335 10.15 -0.49 -13.13
CA ARG A 335 11.55 -0.44 -13.55
C ARG A 335 11.98 1.00 -13.94
N ASN A 336 11.15 1.70 -14.71
CA ASN A 336 11.42 3.07 -15.09
C ASN A 336 11.43 4.03 -13.89
N MET A 337 10.48 3.86 -12.97
CA MET A 337 10.41 4.64 -11.72
C MET A 337 11.66 4.43 -10.87
N ARG A 338 12.09 3.16 -10.69
CA ARG A 338 13.33 2.84 -9.97
C ARG A 338 14.56 3.47 -10.61
N ALA A 339 14.70 3.37 -11.93
CA ALA A 339 15.80 3.98 -12.65
C ALA A 339 15.85 5.50 -12.48
N GLY A 340 14.71 6.15 -12.70
CA GLY A 340 14.60 7.60 -12.57
C GLY A 340 14.82 8.10 -11.14
N LEU A 341 14.25 7.42 -10.14
CA LEU A 341 14.44 7.79 -8.73
C LEU A 341 15.91 7.59 -8.29
N ASN A 342 16.54 6.48 -8.69
CA ASN A 342 17.95 6.23 -8.39
C ASN A 342 18.87 7.35 -8.92
N GLU A 343 18.60 7.80 -10.14
CA GLU A 343 19.38 8.90 -10.73
C GLU A 343 19.16 10.25 -10.01
N ARG A 344 17.92 10.53 -9.57
CA ARG A 344 17.61 11.76 -8.79
C ARG A 344 18.29 11.75 -7.44
N LEU A 345 18.25 10.63 -6.73
CA LEU A 345 18.92 10.49 -5.43
C LEU A 345 20.43 10.60 -5.58
N ARG A 346 21.02 9.99 -6.61
CA ARG A 346 22.44 10.14 -6.93
C ARG A 346 22.84 11.61 -7.11
N LYS A 347 22.05 12.36 -7.89
CA LYS A 347 22.30 13.79 -8.12
C LYS A 347 22.13 14.62 -6.84
N ALA A 348 21.14 14.31 -6.01
CA ALA A 348 20.93 15.00 -4.74
C ALA A 348 22.11 14.79 -3.78
N GLN A 349 22.62 13.57 -3.64
CA GLN A 349 23.81 13.27 -2.84
C GLN A 349 25.07 13.98 -3.36
N GLN A 350 25.26 14.04 -4.67
CA GLN A 350 26.38 14.77 -5.27
C GLN A 350 26.37 16.27 -4.96
N ARG A 351 25.16 16.89 -4.97
CA ARG A 351 25.00 18.32 -4.62
C ARG A 351 25.30 18.59 -3.14
N GLN A 352 24.95 17.68 -2.25
CA GLN A 352 25.23 17.80 -0.82
C GLN A 352 26.72 17.65 -0.49
N ASN A 353 27.48 16.93 -1.32
CA ASN A 353 28.91 16.69 -1.15
C ASN A 353 29.81 17.74 -1.85
N LEU A 354 29.22 18.72 -2.55
CA LEU A 354 29.98 19.87 -3.08
C LEU A 354 30.33 20.80 -1.91
N PRO A 355 31.59 21.26 -1.81
CA PRO A 355 31.95 22.26 -0.79
C PRO A 355 31.08 23.50 -0.99
N THR A 356 30.47 23.98 0.08
CA THR A 356 29.87 25.32 0.12
C THR A 356 31.03 26.32 0.01
N GLU A 357 31.10 27.03 -1.12
CA GLU A 357 32.04 28.16 -1.31
C GLU A 357 31.76 29.30 -0.31
#